data_25db9174da9d1aef22f7c8a0a7b5499b
#
_entry.id   25db9174da9d1aef22f7c8a0a7b5499b
#
_cell.length_a   1.000
_cell.length_b   1.000
_cell.length_c   1.000
_cell.angle_alpha   90.00
_cell.angle_beta   90.00
_cell.angle_gamma   90.00
#
_symmetry.space_group_name_H-M   'P 1'
#
loop_
_entity.id
_entity.type
_entity.pdbx_description
1 polymer ?
#
loop_
_entity_poly.entity_id
_entity_poly.type
_entity_poly.pdbx_seq_one_letter_code
_entity_poly.pdbx_strand_id
1 'polypeptide(L)'
;MTVPRVPGARLRHGRVSLALSFFVQGAVFALLVTRIPAIQDRYGISDALLPAFLAAVPVLAGVGSVGTEQLVKRVRPSRVLRCAQPVVCLALLAVGSVGSMAQAAVALAVFGLSVGALDASMNMLGVSLQRAYGRSIMLGFHAAYSLGGIVGASLAWAGAHWKLSLALLYGPVVAVLVPLALIVGRWFVDRDRQDAAGGQEGAAAAVAPLAMRLLLPLCLVMAFAYIGDSTVSNWSAKYLQDVLGSSEQLATVPYNVYMVTTLLGRAVGDLGVRRFGAVAVVRTGTVVAAGGFAVVAAAPGAWAGMAGFTLLGLGLCVIVPQTFAAAGRYAFERHGPGASDMAVARLNIFNYVGFLIGSPLVGALGDAWSYRGAMLVPMVLVLVTLAYARSFGAPEARYGDGYERPRTADVG
;
A
#
# COMPACT_ATOMS: atom_id res chain seq x y z
N MET A 1 -8.33 7.44 -33.58
CA MET A 1 -7.22 7.73 -32.64
C MET A 1 -7.55 9.03 -31.94
N THR A 2 -8.04 8.99 -30.70
CA THR A 2 -8.26 10.19 -29.89
C THR A 2 -6.92 10.68 -29.37
N VAL A 3 -6.52 11.88 -29.73
CA VAL A 3 -5.30 12.53 -29.21
C VAL A 3 -5.35 12.52 -27.68
N PRO A 4 -4.30 12.02 -26.99
CA PRO A 4 -4.28 12.00 -25.53
C PRO A 4 -4.34 13.44 -25.03
N ARG A 5 -5.46 13.83 -24.42
CA ARG A 5 -5.59 15.16 -23.80
C ARG A 5 -4.56 15.28 -22.68
N VAL A 6 -3.67 16.27 -22.79
CA VAL A 6 -2.72 16.58 -21.72
C VAL A 6 -3.51 16.94 -20.46
N PRO A 7 -3.26 16.28 -19.31
CA PRO A 7 -3.99 16.57 -18.08
C PRO A 7 -3.81 18.04 -17.69
N GLY A 8 -4.90 18.71 -17.32
CA GLY A 8 -4.88 20.11 -16.90
C GLY A 8 -3.96 20.33 -15.69
N ALA A 9 -3.52 21.58 -15.46
CA ALA A 9 -2.60 21.93 -14.38
C ALA A 9 -3.09 21.43 -13.00
N ARG A 10 -4.39 21.53 -12.72
CA ARG A 10 -5.03 21.05 -11.49
C ARG A 10 -4.79 19.55 -11.24
N LEU A 11 -4.94 18.71 -12.27
CA LEU A 11 -4.70 17.28 -12.15
C LEU A 11 -3.21 16.98 -11.95
N ARG A 12 -2.33 17.72 -12.60
CA ARG A 12 -0.87 17.56 -12.41
C ARG A 12 -0.45 17.92 -10.99
N HIS A 13 -0.92 19.04 -10.46
CA HIS A 13 -0.67 19.42 -9.06
C HIS A 13 -1.25 18.38 -8.09
N GLY A 14 -2.49 17.89 -8.31
CA GLY A 14 -3.09 16.83 -7.52
C GLY A 14 -2.25 15.55 -7.52
N ARG A 15 -1.67 15.17 -8.68
CA ARG A 15 -0.80 13.99 -8.77
C ARG A 15 0.50 14.16 -7.98
N VAL A 16 1.17 15.30 -8.09
CA VAL A 16 2.41 15.58 -7.33
C VAL A 16 2.12 15.63 -5.84
N SER A 17 1.07 16.33 -5.45
CA SER A 17 0.62 16.45 -4.06
C SER A 17 0.33 15.07 -3.44
N LEU A 18 -0.39 14.21 -4.15
CA LEU A 18 -0.70 12.87 -3.67
C LEU A 18 0.55 11.97 -3.63
N ALA A 19 1.44 12.05 -4.62
CA ALA A 19 2.71 11.33 -4.60
C ALA A 19 3.58 11.73 -3.39
N LEU A 20 3.61 13.02 -3.04
CA LEU A 20 4.28 13.51 -1.83
C LEU A 20 3.64 12.96 -0.55
N SER A 21 2.31 12.78 -0.52
CA SER A 21 1.63 12.13 0.61
C SER A 21 2.04 10.68 0.78
N PHE A 22 2.13 9.92 -0.31
CA PHE A 22 2.65 8.55 -0.28
C PHE A 22 4.11 8.50 0.19
N PHE A 23 4.95 9.43 -0.26
CA PHE A 23 6.34 9.56 0.19
C PHE A 23 6.42 9.84 1.70
N VAL A 24 5.64 10.80 2.20
CA VAL A 24 5.59 11.14 3.63
C VAL A 24 5.19 9.94 4.47
N GLN A 25 4.15 9.20 4.05
CA GLN A 25 3.73 8.00 4.76
C GLN A 25 4.84 6.94 4.80
N GLY A 26 5.50 6.68 3.67
CA GLY A 26 6.61 5.73 3.61
C GLY A 26 7.75 6.11 4.54
N ALA A 27 8.13 7.39 4.55
CA ALA A 27 9.21 7.90 5.40
C ALA A 27 8.88 7.79 6.89
N VAL A 28 7.68 8.21 7.29
CA VAL A 28 7.22 8.18 8.70
C VAL A 28 7.08 6.74 9.20
N PHE A 29 6.54 5.84 8.37
CA PHE A 29 6.40 4.43 8.73
C PHE A 29 7.76 3.75 8.89
N ALA A 30 8.68 3.98 7.96
CA ALA A 30 10.04 3.42 8.05
C ALA A 30 10.82 3.96 9.25
N LEU A 31 10.69 5.25 9.57
CA LEU A 31 11.29 5.84 10.78
C LEU A 31 10.80 5.17 12.06
N LEU A 32 9.50 4.86 12.16
CA LEU A 32 8.96 4.13 13.32
C LEU A 32 9.54 2.71 13.39
N VAL A 33 9.36 1.93 12.31
CA VAL A 33 9.64 0.49 12.30
C VAL A 33 11.12 0.19 12.48
N THR A 34 12.01 0.95 11.84
CA THR A 34 13.47 0.74 11.94
C THR A 34 14.05 1.15 13.29
N ARG A 35 13.31 1.91 14.10
CA ARG A 35 13.73 2.33 15.46
C ARG A 35 13.00 1.60 16.58
N ILE A 36 12.28 0.51 16.27
CA ILE A 36 11.61 -0.33 17.28
C ILE A 36 12.55 -0.76 18.42
N PRO A 37 13.80 -1.23 18.19
CA PRO A 37 14.68 -1.58 19.29
C PRO A 37 14.96 -0.38 20.21
N ALA A 38 15.20 0.80 19.66
CA ALA A 38 15.45 2.00 20.48
C ALA A 38 14.18 2.46 21.24
N ILE A 39 12.98 2.20 20.71
CA ILE A 39 11.70 2.43 21.41
C ILE A 39 11.56 1.41 22.55
N GLN A 40 11.85 0.14 22.28
CA GLN A 40 11.85 -0.93 23.27
C GLN A 40 12.75 -0.60 24.46
N ASP A 41 14.01 -0.25 24.19
CA ASP A 41 14.99 0.12 25.21
C ASP A 41 14.56 1.34 26.02
N ARG A 42 14.05 2.38 25.32
CA ARG A 42 13.63 3.64 25.97
C ARG A 42 12.51 3.46 26.97
N TYR A 43 11.52 2.61 26.67
CA TYR A 43 10.33 2.43 27.48
C TYR A 43 10.35 1.15 28.32
N GLY A 44 11.44 0.38 28.28
CA GLY A 44 11.59 -0.88 29.02
C GLY A 44 10.55 -1.92 28.61
N ILE A 45 10.21 -2.01 27.31
CA ILE A 45 9.25 -2.99 26.79
C ILE A 45 9.92 -4.36 26.85
N SER A 46 9.34 -5.29 27.61
CA SER A 46 9.89 -6.65 27.70
C SER A 46 9.71 -7.40 26.38
N ASP A 47 10.57 -8.40 26.12
CA ASP A 47 10.47 -9.26 24.92
C ASP A 47 9.12 -9.97 24.83
N ALA A 48 8.48 -10.27 25.96
CA ALA A 48 7.15 -10.85 26.01
C ALA A 48 6.04 -9.89 25.53
N LEU A 49 6.21 -8.58 25.71
CA LEU A 49 5.25 -7.55 25.28
C LEU A 49 5.54 -7.03 23.87
N LEU A 50 6.74 -7.22 23.36
CA LEU A 50 7.14 -6.71 22.06
C LEU A 50 6.24 -7.17 20.90
N PRO A 51 5.82 -8.45 20.79
CA PRO A 51 4.91 -8.89 19.76
C PRO A 51 3.56 -8.17 19.79
N ALA A 52 3.02 -7.91 20.98
CA ALA A 52 1.76 -7.15 21.12
C ALA A 52 1.93 -5.69 20.70
N PHE A 53 3.07 -5.08 21.05
CA PHE A 53 3.42 -3.72 20.63
C PHE A 53 3.56 -3.61 19.12
N LEU A 54 4.21 -4.59 18.47
CA LEU A 54 4.37 -4.64 17.01
C LEU A 54 3.04 -4.85 16.29
N ALA A 55 2.18 -5.72 16.84
CA ALA A 55 0.86 -6.00 16.29
C ALA A 55 -0.12 -4.82 16.47
N ALA A 56 0.11 -3.94 17.44
CA ALA A 56 -0.78 -2.81 17.73
C ALA A 56 -0.95 -1.87 16.52
N VAL A 57 0.14 -1.57 15.80
CA VAL A 57 0.10 -0.65 14.65
C VAL A 57 -0.81 -1.19 13.53
N PRO A 58 -0.61 -2.38 12.97
CA PRO A 58 -1.47 -2.90 11.90
C PRO A 58 -2.91 -3.14 12.36
N VAL A 59 -3.14 -3.58 13.62
CA VAL A 59 -4.51 -3.75 14.17
C VAL A 59 -5.22 -2.40 14.23
N LEU A 60 -4.60 -1.38 14.82
CA LEU A 60 -5.18 -0.05 14.93
C LEU A 60 -5.32 0.64 13.57
N ALA A 61 -4.41 0.39 12.63
CA ALA A 61 -4.55 0.86 11.26
C ALA A 61 -5.75 0.20 10.56
N GLY A 62 -6.00 -1.09 10.79
CA GLY A 62 -7.22 -1.75 10.37
C GLY A 62 -8.48 -1.08 10.93
N VAL A 63 -8.50 -0.78 12.23
CA VAL A 63 -9.59 -0.01 12.88
C VAL A 63 -9.74 1.39 12.27
N GLY A 64 -8.63 2.10 12.03
CA GLY A 64 -8.61 3.40 11.36
C GLY A 64 -9.18 3.36 9.94
N SER A 65 -8.87 2.30 9.19
CA SER A 65 -9.45 2.04 7.86
C SER A 65 -10.96 1.82 7.92
N VAL A 66 -11.47 1.01 8.87
CA VAL A 66 -12.91 0.79 9.08
C VAL A 66 -13.60 2.10 9.45
N GLY A 67 -13.01 2.86 10.37
CA GLY A 67 -13.51 4.19 10.74
C GLY A 67 -13.57 5.14 9.54
N THR A 68 -12.58 5.09 8.68
CA THR A 68 -12.52 5.89 7.45
C THR A 68 -13.60 5.48 6.45
N GLU A 69 -13.90 4.17 6.29
CA GLU A 69 -15.03 3.71 5.46
C GLU A 69 -16.36 4.35 5.87
N GLN A 70 -16.60 4.50 7.18
CA GLN A 70 -17.82 5.17 7.67
C GLN A 70 -17.74 6.68 7.51
N LEU A 71 -16.57 7.26 7.78
CA LEU A 71 -16.36 8.70 7.72
C LEU A 71 -16.52 9.27 6.29
N VAL A 72 -16.03 8.55 5.28
CA VAL A 72 -16.10 9.02 3.88
C VAL A 72 -17.51 9.01 3.30
N LYS A 73 -18.49 8.42 3.98
CA LYS A 73 -19.90 8.56 3.62
C LYS A 73 -20.39 10.03 3.77
N ARG A 74 -19.78 10.77 4.70
CA ARG A 74 -20.15 12.16 5.03
C ARG A 74 -19.04 13.18 4.73
N VAL A 75 -17.79 12.77 4.81
CA VAL A 75 -16.59 13.63 4.67
C VAL A 75 -15.83 13.24 3.42
N ARG A 76 -15.29 14.22 2.68
CA ARG A 76 -14.47 13.97 1.49
C ARG A 76 -13.15 13.30 1.85
N PRO A 77 -12.66 12.30 1.09
CA PRO A 77 -11.36 11.66 1.34
C PRO A 77 -10.20 12.66 1.46
N SER A 78 -10.20 13.75 0.68
CA SER A 78 -9.18 14.80 0.78
C SER A 78 -9.14 15.49 2.14
N ARG A 79 -10.28 15.66 2.80
CA ARG A 79 -10.32 16.24 4.15
C ARG A 79 -9.79 15.27 5.20
N VAL A 80 -10.13 13.98 5.07
CA VAL A 80 -9.58 12.93 5.95
C VAL A 80 -8.06 12.91 5.81
N LEU A 81 -7.54 12.88 4.58
CA LEU A 81 -6.10 12.89 4.32
C LEU A 81 -5.39 14.13 4.89
N ARG A 82 -5.96 15.32 4.70
CA ARG A 82 -5.40 16.57 5.24
C ARG A 82 -5.25 16.57 6.76
N CYS A 83 -6.16 15.90 7.47
CA CYS A 83 -6.10 15.78 8.93
C CYS A 83 -5.18 14.64 9.37
N ALA A 84 -5.31 13.46 8.74
CA ALA A 84 -4.57 12.27 9.15
C ALA A 84 -3.05 12.42 8.93
N GLN A 85 -2.63 13.08 7.85
CA GLN A 85 -1.21 13.18 7.51
C GLN A 85 -0.38 13.99 8.52
N PRO A 86 -0.73 15.19 8.95
CA PRO A 86 0.00 15.86 10.03
C PRO A 86 -0.12 15.12 11.36
N VAL A 87 -1.27 14.49 11.66
CA VAL A 87 -1.45 13.74 12.91
C VAL A 87 -0.51 12.55 12.99
N VAL A 88 -0.32 11.79 11.90
CA VAL A 88 0.64 10.67 11.90
C VAL A 88 2.07 11.13 12.12
N CYS A 89 2.47 12.27 11.55
CA CYS A 89 3.79 12.85 11.76
C CYS A 89 3.99 13.28 13.24
N LEU A 90 3.00 13.97 13.82
CA LEU A 90 3.03 14.39 15.22
C LEU A 90 3.00 13.21 16.19
N ALA A 91 2.24 12.16 15.86
CA ALA A 91 2.22 10.92 16.63
C ALA A 91 3.57 10.21 16.64
N LEU A 92 4.29 10.19 15.49
CA LEU A 92 5.68 9.70 15.45
C LEU A 92 6.59 10.48 16.40
N LEU A 93 6.53 11.80 16.38
CA LEU A 93 7.29 12.65 17.29
C LEU A 93 6.93 12.37 18.75
N ALA A 94 5.63 12.23 19.05
CA ALA A 94 5.15 11.90 20.38
C ALA A 94 5.73 10.56 20.86
N VAL A 95 5.70 9.49 20.04
CA VAL A 95 6.32 8.19 20.37
C VAL A 95 7.80 8.35 20.74
N GLY A 96 8.53 9.27 20.08
CA GLY A 96 9.94 9.51 20.39
C GLY A 96 10.20 10.45 21.57
N SER A 97 9.21 11.17 22.09
CA SER A 97 9.41 12.32 23.00
C SER A 97 8.79 12.16 24.39
N VAL A 98 7.71 11.35 24.51
CA VAL A 98 7.01 11.18 25.80
C VAL A 98 7.84 10.48 26.86
N GLY A 99 7.46 10.64 28.12
CA GLY A 99 8.23 10.22 29.28
C GLY A 99 7.86 8.85 29.84
N SER A 100 6.73 8.25 29.43
CA SER A 100 6.29 6.94 29.97
C SER A 100 5.79 5.98 28.92
N MET A 101 5.84 4.68 29.21
CA MET A 101 5.32 3.62 28.36
C MET A 101 3.82 3.81 28.05
N ALA A 102 3.01 4.24 29.02
CA ALA A 102 1.58 4.46 28.82
C ALA A 102 1.32 5.58 27.78
N GLN A 103 2.08 6.70 27.88
CA GLN A 103 2.01 7.77 26.90
C GLN A 103 2.49 7.32 25.51
N ALA A 104 3.55 6.52 25.46
CA ALA A 104 4.05 5.95 24.21
C ALA A 104 3.01 5.02 23.54
N ALA A 105 2.31 4.20 24.34
CA ALA A 105 1.23 3.35 23.87
C ALA A 105 0.06 4.18 23.28
N VAL A 106 -0.32 5.28 23.94
CA VAL A 106 -1.35 6.21 23.41
C VAL A 106 -0.87 6.86 22.11
N ALA A 107 0.38 7.34 22.07
CA ALA A 107 0.94 7.94 20.86
C ALA A 107 0.99 6.93 19.70
N LEU A 108 1.37 5.67 19.98
CA LEU A 108 1.37 4.59 19.01
C LEU A 108 -0.05 4.23 18.54
N ALA A 109 -1.04 4.28 19.43
CA ALA A 109 -2.43 4.06 19.07
C ALA A 109 -2.94 5.16 18.12
N VAL A 110 -2.64 6.43 18.41
CA VAL A 110 -2.94 7.56 17.52
C VAL A 110 -2.21 7.40 16.19
N PHE A 111 -0.95 6.98 16.21
CA PHE A 111 -0.19 6.68 14.99
C PHE A 111 -0.88 5.61 14.14
N GLY A 112 -1.18 4.45 14.72
CA GLY A 112 -1.83 3.34 14.01
C GLY A 112 -3.19 3.74 13.40
N LEU A 113 -4.09 4.33 14.21
CA LEU A 113 -5.40 4.80 13.73
C LEU A 113 -5.26 5.82 12.57
N SER A 114 -4.30 6.74 12.71
CA SER A 114 -4.05 7.77 11.69
C SER A 114 -3.42 7.19 10.41
N VAL A 115 -2.55 6.19 10.53
CA VAL A 115 -2.00 5.47 9.37
C VAL A 115 -3.13 4.79 8.59
N GLY A 116 -4.07 4.13 9.27
CA GLY A 116 -5.21 3.49 8.60
C GLY A 116 -6.09 4.49 7.85
N ALA A 117 -6.37 5.63 8.47
CA ALA A 117 -7.15 6.70 7.86
C ALA A 117 -6.42 7.34 6.66
N LEU A 118 -5.13 7.59 6.81
CA LEU A 118 -4.25 8.14 5.79
C LEU A 118 -4.18 7.20 4.58
N ASP A 119 -3.89 5.94 4.81
CA ASP A 119 -3.70 4.91 3.78
C ASP A 119 -4.99 4.69 2.97
N ALA A 120 -6.13 4.53 3.65
CA ALA A 120 -7.42 4.40 2.97
C ALA A 120 -7.74 5.64 2.12
N SER A 121 -7.65 6.85 2.70
CA SER A 121 -8.01 8.08 1.98
C SER A 121 -7.07 8.40 0.82
N MET A 122 -5.78 8.12 0.95
CA MET A 122 -4.76 8.32 -0.08
C MET A 122 -4.98 7.37 -1.27
N ASN A 123 -5.32 6.10 -1.02
CA ASN A 123 -5.64 5.14 -2.07
C ASN A 123 -6.97 5.48 -2.76
N MET A 124 -7.99 5.97 -2.05
CA MET A 124 -9.22 6.50 -2.65
C MET A 124 -8.95 7.63 -3.64
N LEU A 125 -8.17 8.63 -3.21
CA LEU A 125 -7.78 9.75 -4.07
C LEU A 125 -6.92 9.29 -5.25
N GLY A 126 -6.03 8.31 -5.04
CA GLY A 126 -5.21 7.73 -6.11
C GLY A 126 -6.04 7.06 -7.19
N VAL A 127 -7.03 6.26 -6.80
CA VAL A 127 -7.96 5.59 -7.72
C VAL A 127 -8.83 6.61 -8.46
N SER A 128 -9.37 7.61 -7.75
CA SER A 128 -10.16 8.70 -8.35
C SER A 128 -9.33 9.50 -9.37
N LEU A 129 -8.10 9.86 -9.00
CA LEU A 129 -7.20 10.61 -9.86
C LEU A 129 -6.75 9.78 -11.08
N GLN A 130 -6.52 8.46 -10.92
CA GLN A 130 -6.22 7.57 -12.04
C GLN A 130 -7.36 7.54 -13.07
N ARG A 131 -8.63 7.48 -12.63
CA ARG A 131 -9.80 7.59 -13.52
C ARG A 131 -9.80 8.91 -14.27
N ALA A 132 -9.56 10.03 -13.57
CA ALA A 132 -9.49 11.35 -14.17
C ALA A 132 -8.35 11.50 -15.20
N TYR A 133 -7.25 10.77 -15.02
CA TYR A 133 -6.14 10.71 -15.98
C TYR A 133 -6.42 9.81 -17.18
N GLY A 134 -7.37 8.89 -17.10
CA GLY A 134 -7.65 7.90 -18.14
C GLY A 134 -6.50 6.95 -18.44
N ARG A 135 -5.53 6.82 -17.51
CA ARG A 135 -4.35 5.95 -17.66
C ARG A 135 -3.80 5.52 -16.32
N SER A 136 -3.11 4.37 -16.26
CA SER A 136 -2.48 3.89 -15.04
C SER A 136 -1.45 4.89 -14.49
N ILE A 137 -1.58 5.23 -13.20
CA ILE A 137 -0.65 6.06 -12.42
C ILE A 137 -0.52 5.57 -10.97
N MET A 138 -1.22 4.50 -10.61
CA MET A 138 -1.28 3.99 -9.22
C MET A 138 0.07 3.46 -8.74
N LEU A 139 0.80 2.75 -9.62
CA LEU A 139 2.13 2.25 -9.29
C LEU A 139 3.11 3.39 -9.01
N GLY A 140 3.00 4.52 -9.71
CA GLY A 140 3.81 5.71 -9.44
C GLY A 140 3.62 6.28 -8.04
N PHE A 141 2.42 6.22 -7.47
CA PHE A 141 2.19 6.61 -6.07
C PHE A 141 2.86 5.64 -5.10
N HIS A 142 2.71 4.34 -5.33
CA HIS A 142 3.37 3.33 -4.50
C HIS A 142 4.91 3.34 -4.67
N ALA A 143 5.44 3.78 -5.82
CA ALA A 143 6.87 4.05 -5.98
C ALA A 143 7.32 5.21 -5.07
N ALA A 144 6.54 6.30 -4.99
CA ALA A 144 6.82 7.40 -4.08
C ALA A 144 6.82 6.94 -2.60
N TYR A 145 5.87 6.05 -2.22
CA TYR A 145 5.88 5.41 -0.90
C TYR A 145 7.17 4.62 -0.64
N SER A 146 7.60 3.78 -1.58
CA SER A 146 8.82 2.98 -1.44
C SER A 146 10.06 3.88 -1.32
N LEU A 147 10.13 4.96 -2.11
CA LEU A 147 11.20 5.95 -2.02
C LEU A 147 11.20 6.64 -0.64
N GLY A 148 10.02 7.02 -0.15
CA GLY A 148 9.86 7.55 1.21
C GLY A 148 10.36 6.58 2.27
N GLY A 149 10.03 5.29 2.14
CA GLY A 149 10.50 4.23 3.02
C GLY A 149 12.02 4.12 3.05
N ILE A 150 12.66 4.14 1.89
CA ILE A 150 14.13 4.12 1.78
C ILE A 150 14.74 5.35 2.46
N VAL A 151 14.20 6.55 2.21
CA VAL A 151 14.69 7.79 2.83
C VAL A 151 14.50 7.74 4.35
N GLY A 152 13.32 7.33 4.84
CA GLY A 152 13.03 7.19 6.27
C GLY A 152 13.95 6.20 6.96
N ALA A 153 14.18 5.02 6.37
CA ALA A 153 15.11 4.02 6.88
C ALA A 153 16.57 4.53 6.89
N SER A 154 16.98 5.27 5.88
CA SER A 154 18.31 5.90 5.81
C SER A 154 18.51 6.93 6.93
N LEU A 155 17.49 7.77 7.18
CA LEU A 155 17.51 8.72 8.29
C LEU A 155 17.54 8.01 9.65
N ALA A 156 16.78 6.92 9.80
CA ALA A 156 16.80 6.10 11.02
C ALA A 156 18.17 5.46 11.25
N TRP A 157 18.81 4.95 10.20
CA TRP A 157 20.17 4.43 10.25
C TRP A 157 21.17 5.51 10.68
N ALA A 158 21.11 6.69 10.06
CA ALA A 158 21.96 7.81 10.41
C ALA A 158 21.78 8.23 11.88
N GLY A 159 20.51 8.30 12.35
CA GLY A 159 20.20 8.57 13.76
C GLY A 159 20.74 7.50 14.71
N ALA A 160 20.75 6.22 14.31
CA ALA A 160 21.37 5.15 15.09
C ALA A 160 22.90 5.27 15.12
N HIS A 161 23.51 5.53 13.96
CA HIS A 161 24.96 5.68 13.82
C HIS A 161 25.50 6.81 14.69
N TRP A 162 24.83 7.95 14.71
CA TRP A 162 25.21 9.10 15.53
C TRP A 162 24.61 9.06 16.95
N LYS A 163 23.98 7.95 17.35
CA LYS A 163 23.37 7.75 18.68
C LYS A 163 22.40 8.86 19.08
N LEU A 164 21.67 9.41 18.09
CA LEU A 164 20.65 10.43 18.36
C LEU A 164 19.49 9.84 19.16
N SER A 165 18.98 10.61 20.13
CA SER A 165 17.72 10.26 20.78
C SER A 165 16.57 10.26 19.76
N LEU A 166 15.50 9.49 20.04
CA LEU A 166 14.33 9.42 19.15
C LEU A 166 13.73 10.81 18.90
N ALA A 167 13.65 11.65 19.93
CA ALA A 167 13.12 13.02 19.81
C ALA A 167 13.98 13.89 18.90
N LEU A 168 15.31 13.79 19.00
CA LEU A 168 16.26 14.56 18.19
C LEU A 168 16.27 14.07 16.72
N LEU A 169 16.01 12.79 16.48
CA LEU A 169 15.85 12.23 15.14
C LEU A 169 14.51 12.65 14.52
N TYR A 170 13.41 12.48 15.24
CA TYR A 170 12.07 12.71 14.69
C TYR A 170 11.71 14.20 14.61
N GLY A 171 12.20 15.03 15.56
CA GLY A 171 11.85 16.45 15.65
C GLY A 171 12.11 17.23 14.35
N PRO A 172 13.34 17.28 13.83
CA PRO A 172 13.65 17.98 12.57
C PRO A 172 12.87 17.43 11.38
N VAL A 173 12.71 16.08 11.29
CA VAL A 173 11.95 15.45 10.21
C VAL A 173 10.49 15.88 10.25
N VAL A 174 9.85 15.82 11.41
CA VAL A 174 8.45 16.24 11.59
C VAL A 174 8.28 17.73 11.35
N ALA A 175 9.24 18.57 11.78
CA ALA A 175 9.24 20.01 11.50
C ALA A 175 9.25 20.34 10.01
N VAL A 176 9.77 19.46 9.15
CA VAL A 176 9.72 19.59 7.68
C VAL A 176 8.44 18.95 7.13
N LEU A 177 8.10 17.73 7.58
CA LEU A 177 7.00 16.97 6.98
C LEU A 177 5.62 17.54 7.30
N VAL A 178 5.40 18.13 8.47
CA VAL A 178 4.09 18.73 8.83
C VAL A 178 3.76 19.94 7.96
N PRO A 179 4.63 20.97 7.82
CA PRO A 179 4.38 22.05 6.87
C PRO A 179 4.21 21.56 5.43
N LEU A 180 5.03 20.59 4.98
CA LEU A 180 4.91 19.99 3.67
C LEU A 180 3.52 19.36 3.49
N ALA A 181 3.05 18.56 4.44
CA ALA A 181 1.72 17.93 4.43
C ALA A 181 0.58 18.97 4.33
N LEU A 182 0.68 20.07 5.10
CA LEU A 182 -0.31 21.15 5.08
C LEU A 182 -0.31 21.91 3.75
N ILE A 183 0.87 22.15 3.17
CA ILE A 183 1.01 22.85 1.89
C ILE A 183 0.46 21.96 0.76
N VAL A 184 0.91 20.71 0.65
CA VAL A 184 0.49 19.84 -0.45
C VAL A 184 -0.99 19.47 -0.36
N GLY A 185 -1.56 19.42 0.84
CA GLY A 185 -2.98 19.16 1.05
C GLY A 185 -3.92 20.12 0.32
N ARG A 186 -3.47 21.33 -0.06
CA ARG A 186 -4.26 22.31 -0.81
C ARG A 186 -4.60 21.87 -2.23
N TRP A 187 -3.81 20.98 -2.83
CA TRP A 187 -3.96 20.52 -4.20
C TRP A 187 -4.59 19.13 -4.34
N PHE A 188 -5.07 18.52 -3.23
CA PHE A 188 -5.84 17.28 -3.34
C PHE A 188 -7.12 17.48 -4.15
N VAL A 189 -7.44 16.54 -5.03
CA VAL A 189 -8.55 16.63 -5.97
C VAL A 189 -9.58 15.53 -5.68
N ASP A 190 -10.79 15.92 -5.25
CA ASP A 190 -11.96 15.05 -5.08
C ASP A 190 -12.89 15.14 -6.31
N ARG A 191 -12.41 14.76 -7.48
CA ARG A 191 -13.13 15.01 -8.73
C ARG A 191 -14.44 14.23 -8.83
N ASP A 192 -14.45 12.98 -8.39
CA ASP A 192 -15.63 12.11 -8.55
C ASP A 192 -16.89 12.66 -7.86
N ARG A 193 -16.72 13.41 -6.74
CA ARG A 193 -17.85 14.04 -6.04
C ARG A 193 -18.22 15.43 -6.58
N GLN A 194 -17.30 16.09 -7.25
CA GLN A 194 -17.59 17.38 -7.89
C GLN A 194 -18.41 17.21 -9.16
N ASP A 195 -18.12 16.15 -9.94
CA ASP A 195 -18.87 15.83 -11.15
C ASP A 195 -20.30 15.32 -10.80
N ALA A 196 -20.47 14.64 -9.66
CA ALA A 196 -21.78 14.23 -9.14
C ALA A 196 -22.61 15.40 -8.57
N ALA A 197 -21.96 16.43 -8.00
CA ALA A 197 -22.66 17.61 -7.47
C ALA A 197 -23.09 18.62 -8.54
N GLY A 198 -22.46 18.58 -9.73
CA GLY A 198 -22.82 19.41 -10.89
C GLY A 198 -23.97 18.86 -11.73
N GLY A 199 -24.39 17.62 -11.47
CA GLY A 199 -25.49 16.97 -12.16
C GLY A 199 -26.56 16.46 -11.18
N GLN A 200 -27.51 17.32 -10.81
CA GLN A 200 -28.62 17.08 -9.88
C GLN A 200 -28.30 17.29 -8.38
N GLU A 201 -28.66 18.45 -7.88
CA GLU A 201 -29.17 18.65 -6.53
C GLU A 201 -30.46 17.81 -6.38
N GLY A 202 -30.35 16.61 -5.88
CA GLY A 202 -31.50 15.76 -5.64
C GLY A 202 -31.12 14.35 -5.27
N ALA A 203 -31.19 14.06 -4.01
CA ALA A 203 -30.96 12.79 -3.35
C ALA A 203 -29.48 12.46 -3.08
N ALA A 204 -29.13 12.50 -1.82
CA ALA A 204 -28.13 11.60 -1.26
C ALA A 204 -28.64 10.17 -1.58
N ALA A 205 -28.36 9.69 -2.78
CA ALA A 205 -28.70 8.34 -3.17
C ALA A 205 -28.03 7.43 -2.15
N ALA A 206 -28.85 6.73 -1.36
CA ALA A 206 -28.37 5.75 -0.41
C ALA A 206 -27.45 4.83 -1.21
N VAL A 207 -26.13 4.89 -0.92
CA VAL A 207 -25.15 4.08 -1.63
C VAL A 207 -25.57 2.63 -1.41
N ALA A 208 -26.05 1.98 -2.46
CA ALA A 208 -26.51 0.61 -2.38
C ALA A 208 -25.39 -0.23 -1.75
N PRO A 209 -25.69 -1.09 -0.76
CA PRO A 209 -24.65 -1.81 -0.04
C PRO A 209 -23.86 -2.66 -1.04
N LEU A 210 -22.60 -2.26 -1.28
CA LEU A 210 -21.69 -3.01 -2.14
C LEU A 210 -21.49 -4.40 -1.51
N ALA A 211 -22.04 -5.42 -2.15
CA ALA A 211 -22.01 -6.78 -1.62
C ALA A 211 -20.55 -7.24 -1.48
N MET A 212 -20.13 -7.55 -0.26
CA MET A 212 -18.76 -8.00 0.06
C MET A 212 -18.31 -9.18 -0.81
N ARG A 213 -19.24 -10.11 -1.12
CA ARG A 213 -18.98 -11.28 -1.98
C ARG A 213 -18.38 -10.90 -3.36
N LEU A 214 -18.69 -9.71 -3.88
CA LEU A 214 -18.21 -9.26 -5.17
C LEU A 214 -16.79 -8.70 -5.09
N LEU A 215 -16.39 -8.16 -3.93
CA LEU A 215 -15.03 -7.66 -3.68
C LEU A 215 -14.12 -8.75 -3.11
N LEU A 216 -14.68 -9.84 -2.57
CA LEU A 216 -13.93 -10.88 -1.89
C LEU A 216 -12.72 -11.41 -2.68
N PRO A 217 -12.81 -11.66 -4.00
CA PRO A 217 -11.64 -12.08 -4.78
C PRO A 217 -10.47 -11.08 -4.68
N LEU A 218 -10.76 -9.79 -4.83
CA LEU A 218 -9.73 -8.74 -4.74
C LEU A 218 -9.24 -8.54 -3.30
N CYS A 219 -10.11 -8.71 -2.31
CA CYS A 219 -9.74 -8.70 -0.90
C CYS A 219 -8.77 -9.84 -0.56
N LEU A 220 -9.03 -11.05 -1.07
CA LEU A 220 -8.14 -12.20 -0.89
C LEU A 220 -6.80 -11.97 -1.59
N VAL A 221 -6.80 -11.46 -2.82
CA VAL A 221 -5.56 -11.12 -3.54
C VAL A 221 -4.74 -10.09 -2.74
N MET A 222 -5.40 -9.08 -2.15
CA MET A 222 -4.73 -8.10 -1.29
C MET A 222 -4.09 -8.77 -0.07
N ALA A 223 -4.84 -9.62 0.66
CA ALA A 223 -4.32 -10.35 1.82
C ALA A 223 -3.15 -11.26 1.44
N PHE A 224 -3.25 -12.00 0.34
CA PHE A 224 -2.18 -12.90 -0.11
C PHE A 224 -0.91 -12.15 -0.54
N ALA A 225 -1.05 -11.01 -1.20
CA ALA A 225 0.09 -10.16 -1.52
C ALA A 225 0.80 -9.66 -0.25
N TYR A 226 0.03 -9.25 0.77
CA TYR A 226 0.59 -8.80 2.04
C TYR A 226 1.11 -9.92 2.94
N ILE A 227 0.58 -11.14 2.85
CA ILE A 227 1.22 -12.33 3.44
C ILE A 227 2.61 -12.53 2.83
N GLY A 228 2.73 -12.42 1.51
CA GLY A 228 4.01 -12.49 0.82
C GLY A 228 4.98 -11.40 1.23
N ASP A 229 4.52 -10.15 1.27
CA ASP A 229 5.31 -8.98 1.68
C ASP A 229 5.79 -9.10 3.14
N SER A 230 4.89 -9.48 4.07
CA SER A 230 5.20 -9.72 5.48
C SER A 230 6.20 -10.87 5.66
N THR A 231 6.10 -11.92 4.85
CA THR A 231 7.06 -13.03 4.84
C THR A 231 8.46 -12.52 4.51
N VAL A 232 8.60 -11.74 3.44
CA VAL A 232 9.91 -11.17 3.08
C VAL A 232 10.42 -10.22 4.16
N SER A 233 9.56 -9.31 4.61
CA SER A 233 9.93 -8.26 5.55
C SER A 233 10.43 -8.80 6.90
N ASN A 234 9.80 -9.86 7.40
CA ASN A 234 10.09 -10.38 8.74
C ASN A 234 11.02 -11.61 8.74
N TRP A 235 11.10 -12.34 7.63
CA TRP A 235 11.81 -13.62 7.61
C TRP A 235 13.03 -13.67 6.70
N SER A 236 13.23 -12.71 5.80
CA SER A 236 14.30 -12.78 4.81
C SER A 236 15.70 -12.82 5.46
N ALA A 237 15.96 -12.02 6.49
CA ALA A 237 17.23 -12.00 7.19
C ALA A 237 17.49 -13.33 7.92
N LYS A 238 16.51 -13.74 8.76
CA LYS A 238 16.61 -15.01 9.52
C LYS A 238 16.76 -16.21 8.59
N TYR A 239 16.02 -16.23 7.49
CA TYR A 239 16.10 -17.30 6.50
C TYR A 239 17.48 -17.40 5.85
N LEU A 240 18.09 -16.28 5.46
CA LEU A 240 19.45 -16.28 4.93
C LEU A 240 20.46 -16.78 5.96
N GLN A 241 20.35 -16.33 7.20
CA GLN A 241 21.30 -16.69 8.25
C GLN A 241 21.13 -18.13 8.72
N ASP A 242 19.93 -18.50 9.16
CA ASP A 242 19.70 -19.77 9.86
C ASP A 242 19.48 -20.95 8.91
N VAL A 243 18.89 -20.71 7.71
CA VAL A 243 18.54 -21.76 6.76
C VAL A 243 19.58 -21.91 5.65
N LEU A 244 20.14 -20.78 5.18
CA LEU A 244 21.10 -20.76 4.09
C LEU A 244 22.56 -20.57 4.56
N GLY A 245 22.80 -20.48 5.89
CA GLY A 245 24.13 -20.43 6.48
C GLY A 245 24.95 -19.18 6.12
N SER A 246 24.27 -18.05 5.88
CA SER A 246 24.97 -16.81 5.53
C SER A 246 25.55 -16.10 6.76
N SER A 247 26.54 -15.23 6.54
CA SER A 247 27.00 -14.32 7.59
C SER A 247 25.91 -13.36 8.00
N GLU A 248 25.95 -12.89 9.25
CA GLU A 248 25.04 -11.86 9.79
C GLU A 248 25.01 -10.60 8.89
N GLN A 249 26.16 -10.18 8.39
CA GLN A 249 26.26 -9.02 7.50
C GLN A 249 25.48 -9.23 6.20
N LEU A 250 25.60 -10.40 5.56
CA LEU A 250 24.88 -10.69 4.31
C LEU A 250 23.38 -10.87 4.58
N ALA A 251 22.99 -11.35 5.75
CA ALA A 251 21.59 -11.53 6.14
C ALA A 251 20.79 -10.20 6.22
N THR A 252 21.46 -9.05 6.37
CA THR A 252 20.80 -7.74 6.37
C THR A 252 20.41 -7.24 4.97
N VAL A 253 20.92 -7.86 3.91
CA VAL A 253 20.80 -7.37 2.51
C VAL A 253 19.49 -7.75 1.82
N PRO A 254 18.89 -8.95 2.00
CA PRO A 254 17.76 -9.43 1.19
C PRO A 254 16.54 -8.51 1.23
N TYR A 255 16.20 -7.97 2.39
CA TYR A 255 15.10 -7.01 2.49
C TYR A 255 15.38 -5.71 1.73
N ASN A 256 16.61 -5.20 1.77
CA ASN A 256 16.99 -4.01 1.00
C ASN A 256 16.91 -4.25 -0.50
N VAL A 257 17.37 -5.42 -0.97
CA VAL A 257 17.25 -5.81 -2.38
C VAL A 257 15.79 -5.92 -2.80
N TYR A 258 14.95 -6.54 -1.97
CA TYR A 258 13.50 -6.60 -2.17
C TYR A 258 12.89 -5.20 -2.27
N MET A 259 13.22 -4.28 -1.38
CA MET A 259 12.69 -2.91 -1.39
C MET A 259 13.13 -2.13 -2.61
N VAL A 260 14.40 -2.24 -3.03
CA VAL A 260 14.93 -1.58 -4.22
C VAL A 260 14.25 -2.11 -5.49
N THR A 261 14.13 -3.43 -5.63
CA THR A 261 13.48 -4.04 -6.79
C THR A 261 11.98 -3.76 -6.84
N THR A 262 11.32 -3.69 -5.67
CA THR A 262 9.94 -3.22 -5.55
C THR A 262 9.79 -1.76 -6.02
N LEU A 263 10.69 -0.87 -5.61
CA LEU A 263 10.71 0.52 -6.08
C LEU A 263 10.87 0.60 -7.59
N LEU A 264 11.85 -0.10 -8.15
CA LEU A 264 12.12 -0.12 -9.59
C LEU A 264 10.93 -0.68 -10.38
N GLY A 265 10.36 -1.80 -9.93
CA GLY A 265 9.17 -2.39 -10.55
C GLY A 265 7.96 -1.45 -10.51
N ARG A 266 7.72 -0.75 -9.41
CA ARG A 266 6.65 0.26 -9.29
C ARG A 266 6.90 1.49 -10.16
N ALA A 267 8.15 1.93 -10.29
CA ALA A 267 8.49 3.11 -11.10
C ALA A 267 8.19 2.90 -12.60
N VAL A 268 8.43 1.68 -13.11
CA VAL A 268 8.20 1.34 -14.52
C VAL A 268 6.86 0.63 -14.77
N GLY A 269 6.23 0.10 -13.73
CA GLY A 269 5.07 -0.77 -13.85
C GLY A 269 3.84 -0.12 -14.50
N ASP A 270 3.62 1.18 -14.29
CA ASP A 270 2.54 1.91 -14.97
C ASP A 270 2.72 1.93 -16.50
N LEU A 271 3.96 1.92 -17.02
CA LEU A 271 4.23 1.80 -18.45
C LEU A 271 3.85 0.40 -18.95
N GLY A 272 4.19 -0.64 -18.16
CA GLY A 272 3.80 -2.02 -18.43
C GLY A 272 2.26 -2.16 -18.51
N VAL A 273 1.53 -1.61 -17.53
CA VAL A 273 0.05 -1.63 -17.51
C VAL A 273 -0.54 -0.93 -18.71
N ARG A 274 0.02 0.22 -19.13
CA ARG A 274 -0.46 0.95 -20.32
C ARG A 274 -0.21 0.21 -21.61
N ARG A 275 0.87 -0.56 -21.71
CA ARG A 275 1.26 -1.28 -22.94
C ARG A 275 0.59 -2.65 -23.05
N PHE A 276 0.52 -3.40 -21.95
CA PHE A 276 0.11 -4.82 -21.94
C PHE A 276 -1.21 -5.05 -21.21
N GLY A 277 -1.76 -4.04 -20.53
CA GLY A 277 -2.96 -4.15 -19.71
C GLY A 277 -2.69 -4.68 -18.30
N ALA A 278 -3.61 -4.39 -17.38
CA ALA A 278 -3.47 -4.76 -15.97
C ALA A 278 -3.47 -6.28 -15.76
N VAL A 279 -4.28 -7.02 -16.50
CA VAL A 279 -4.37 -8.50 -16.41
C VAL A 279 -3.02 -9.16 -16.70
N ALA A 280 -2.37 -8.77 -17.80
CA ALA A 280 -1.08 -9.34 -18.19
C ALA A 280 0.00 -9.01 -17.17
N VAL A 281 0.07 -7.75 -16.72
CA VAL A 281 1.06 -7.30 -15.73
C VAL A 281 0.87 -8.01 -14.39
N VAL A 282 -0.37 -8.16 -13.89
CA VAL A 282 -0.64 -8.88 -12.64
C VAL A 282 -0.30 -10.36 -12.79
N ARG A 283 -0.67 -11.01 -13.90
CA ARG A 283 -0.31 -12.41 -14.15
C ARG A 283 1.21 -12.62 -14.16
N THR A 284 1.93 -11.78 -14.91
CA THR A 284 3.40 -11.85 -14.96
C THR A 284 4.01 -11.60 -13.58
N GLY A 285 3.56 -10.57 -12.86
CA GLY A 285 4.01 -10.29 -11.49
C GLY A 285 3.76 -11.46 -10.54
N THR A 286 2.58 -12.08 -10.62
CA THR A 286 2.23 -13.26 -9.82
C THR A 286 3.15 -14.44 -10.10
N VAL A 287 3.41 -14.76 -11.37
CA VAL A 287 4.30 -15.85 -11.76
C VAL A 287 5.74 -15.59 -11.32
N VAL A 288 6.22 -14.35 -11.50
CA VAL A 288 7.55 -13.92 -11.05
C VAL A 288 7.68 -14.03 -9.52
N ALA A 289 6.66 -13.59 -8.77
CA ALA A 289 6.66 -13.69 -7.31
C ALA A 289 6.63 -15.16 -6.83
N ALA A 290 5.80 -16.00 -7.44
CA ALA A 290 5.77 -17.43 -7.13
C ALA A 290 7.10 -18.10 -7.46
N GLY A 291 7.71 -17.77 -8.61
CA GLY A 291 9.06 -18.21 -8.96
C GLY A 291 10.10 -17.75 -7.94
N GLY A 292 9.98 -16.51 -7.42
CA GLY A 292 10.83 -15.99 -6.36
C GLY A 292 10.74 -16.83 -5.08
N PHE A 293 9.53 -17.15 -4.61
CA PHE A 293 9.33 -18.06 -3.46
C PHE A 293 9.89 -19.45 -3.71
N ALA A 294 9.68 -20.02 -4.92
CA ALA A 294 10.22 -21.32 -5.29
C ALA A 294 11.76 -21.33 -5.25
N VAL A 295 12.39 -20.27 -5.78
CA VAL A 295 13.85 -20.10 -5.74
C VAL A 295 14.34 -19.98 -4.30
N VAL A 296 13.67 -19.19 -3.43
CA VAL A 296 14.03 -19.10 -2.01
C VAL A 296 13.92 -20.46 -1.33
N ALA A 297 12.82 -21.19 -1.51
CA ALA A 297 12.59 -22.50 -0.90
C ALA A 297 13.63 -23.55 -1.33
N ALA A 298 14.02 -23.55 -2.62
CA ALA A 298 15.00 -24.48 -3.20
C ALA A 298 16.45 -24.00 -3.12
N ALA A 299 16.71 -22.79 -2.59
CA ALA A 299 18.03 -22.15 -2.63
C ALA A 299 19.12 -23.03 -1.99
N PRO A 300 20.21 -23.36 -2.70
CA PRO A 300 21.32 -24.12 -2.15
C PRO A 300 22.23 -23.26 -1.24
N GLY A 301 22.10 -21.92 -1.30
CA GLY A 301 22.90 -20.99 -0.50
C GLY A 301 22.40 -19.56 -0.64
N ALA A 302 23.05 -18.64 0.08
CA ALA A 302 22.62 -17.26 0.28
C ALA A 302 22.40 -16.48 -1.03
N TRP A 303 23.27 -16.62 -2.02
CA TRP A 303 23.15 -15.88 -3.29
C TRP A 303 21.93 -16.32 -4.13
N ALA A 304 21.60 -17.61 -4.11
CA ALA A 304 20.36 -18.07 -4.76
C ALA A 304 19.12 -17.58 -4.01
N GLY A 305 19.15 -17.57 -2.65
CA GLY A 305 18.11 -16.95 -1.84
C GLY A 305 17.95 -15.46 -2.15
N MET A 306 19.05 -14.73 -2.30
CA MET A 306 19.07 -13.32 -2.68
C MET A 306 18.41 -13.09 -4.05
N ALA A 307 18.72 -13.93 -5.04
CA ALA A 307 18.06 -13.88 -6.35
C ALA A 307 16.54 -14.10 -6.22
N GLY A 308 16.10 -15.03 -5.36
CA GLY A 308 14.70 -15.24 -5.06
C GLY A 308 14.03 -14.01 -4.47
N PHE A 309 14.64 -13.34 -3.49
CA PHE A 309 14.12 -12.09 -2.91
C PHE A 309 14.08 -10.93 -3.93
N THR A 310 15.03 -10.88 -4.87
CA THR A 310 15.01 -9.96 -6.01
C THR A 310 13.76 -10.17 -6.87
N LEU A 311 13.48 -11.45 -7.23
CA LEU A 311 12.27 -11.79 -8.00
C LEU A 311 11.00 -11.47 -7.25
N LEU A 312 10.96 -11.68 -5.92
CA LEU A 312 9.82 -11.32 -5.08
C LEU A 312 9.51 -9.83 -5.13
N GLY A 313 10.53 -8.97 -5.05
CA GLY A 313 10.35 -7.53 -5.18
C GLY A 313 9.78 -7.12 -6.54
N LEU A 314 10.28 -7.70 -7.63
CA LEU A 314 9.79 -7.45 -8.99
C LEU A 314 8.38 -8.00 -9.23
N GLY A 315 8.03 -9.13 -8.59
CA GLY A 315 6.73 -9.77 -8.79
C GLY A 315 5.62 -9.18 -7.95
N LEU A 316 5.83 -8.99 -6.64
CA LEU A 316 4.81 -8.48 -5.71
C LEU A 316 4.49 -7.00 -5.93
N CYS A 317 5.44 -6.21 -6.46
CA CYS A 317 5.34 -4.76 -6.57
C CYS A 317 4.08 -4.26 -7.30
N VAL A 318 3.56 -5.03 -8.26
CA VAL A 318 2.43 -4.62 -9.11
C VAL A 318 1.07 -5.04 -8.55
N ILE A 319 1.01 -6.06 -7.68
CA ILE A 319 -0.26 -6.68 -7.26
C ILE A 319 -1.10 -5.68 -6.45
N VAL A 320 -0.55 -5.12 -5.39
CA VAL A 320 -1.27 -4.21 -4.48
C VAL A 320 -1.82 -2.97 -5.18
N PRO A 321 -1.02 -2.17 -5.93
CA PRO A 321 -1.53 -0.98 -6.62
C PRO A 321 -2.63 -1.30 -7.65
N GLN A 322 -2.48 -2.43 -8.37
CA GLN A 322 -3.48 -2.84 -9.34
C GLN A 322 -4.75 -3.36 -8.69
N THR A 323 -4.66 -3.97 -7.50
CA THR A 323 -5.82 -4.44 -6.74
C THR A 323 -6.68 -3.25 -6.28
N PHE A 324 -6.09 -2.18 -5.76
CA PHE A 324 -6.81 -0.94 -5.46
C PHE A 324 -7.48 -0.34 -6.70
N ALA A 325 -6.74 -0.24 -7.81
CA ALA A 325 -7.26 0.29 -9.06
C ALA A 325 -8.44 -0.54 -9.60
N ALA A 326 -8.35 -1.87 -9.53
CA ALA A 326 -9.41 -2.78 -10.00
C ALA A 326 -10.66 -2.68 -9.14
N ALA A 327 -10.53 -2.71 -7.80
CA ALA A 327 -11.66 -2.63 -6.88
C ALA A 327 -12.40 -1.30 -6.98
N GLY A 328 -11.64 -0.20 -7.01
CA GLY A 328 -12.25 1.12 -7.14
C GLY A 328 -12.95 1.32 -8.47
N ARG A 329 -12.38 0.83 -9.59
CA ARG A 329 -13.03 0.85 -10.89
C ARG A 329 -14.31 0.00 -10.90
N TYR A 330 -14.24 -1.24 -10.45
CA TYR A 330 -15.37 -2.15 -10.39
C TYR A 330 -16.56 -1.58 -9.62
N ALA A 331 -16.30 -0.99 -8.46
CA ALA A 331 -17.32 -0.39 -7.63
C ALA A 331 -17.90 0.89 -8.24
N PHE A 332 -17.04 1.73 -8.84
CA PHE A 332 -17.44 2.96 -9.52
C PHE A 332 -18.39 2.70 -10.69
N GLU A 333 -18.07 1.75 -11.56
CA GLU A 333 -18.87 1.43 -12.75
C GLU A 333 -20.26 0.91 -12.40
N ARG A 334 -20.44 0.29 -11.22
CA ARG A 334 -21.72 -0.28 -10.79
C ARG A 334 -22.54 0.61 -9.89
N HIS A 335 -21.89 1.39 -9.04
CA HIS A 335 -22.56 2.09 -7.95
C HIS A 335 -22.06 3.53 -7.75
N GLY A 336 -21.21 4.03 -8.64
CA GLY A 336 -20.70 5.40 -8.61
C GLY A 336 -19.58 5.69 -7.61
N PRO A 337 -19.26 6.99 -7.39
CA PRO A 337 -18.06 7.43 -6.66
C PRO A 337 -18.00 6.94 -5.22
N GLY A 338 -19.09 7.05 -4.47
CA GLY A 338 -19.14 6.64 -3.06
C GLY A 338 -18.85 5.15 -2.85
N ALA A 339 -19.29 4.30 -3.79
CA ALA A 339 -19.00 2.87 -3.74
C ALA A 339 -17.52 2.56 -4.03
N SER A 340 -16.88 3.34 -4.89
CA SER A 340 -15.44 3.26 -5.13
C SER A 340 -14.64 3.52 -3.87
N ASP A 341 -14.94 4.60 -3.13
CA ASP A 341 -14.28 4.94 -1.88
C ASP A 341 -14.45 3.83 -0.84
N MET A 342 -15.67 3.28 -0.71
CA MET A 342 -15.96 2.17 0.20
C MET A 342 -15.19 0.90 -0.18
N ALA A 343 -15.10 0.57 -1.48
CA ALA A 343 -14.37 -0.59 -1.95
C ALA A 343 -12.87 -0.50 -1.62
N VAL A 344 -12.28 0.67 -1.85
CA VAL A 344 -10.86 0.93 -1.53
C VAL A 344 -10.61 0.84 -0.02
N ALA A 345 -11.49 1.41 0.82
CA ALA A 345 -11.36 1.31 2.27
C ALA A 345 -11.43 -0.15 2.76
N ARG A 346 -12.36 -0.95 2.22
CA ARG A 346 -12.49 -2.37 2.56
C ARG A 346 -11.26 -3.17 2.16
N LEU A 347 -10.75 -2.92 0.96
CA LEU A 347 -9.50 -3.55 0.52
C LEU A 347 -8.35 -3.26 1.49
N ASN A 348 -8.28 -2.02 1.98
CA ASN A 348 -7.22 -1.61 2.87
C ASN A 348 -7.22 -2.36 4.21
N ILE A 349 -8.37 -2.86 4.68
CA ILE A 349 -8.45 -3.73 5.85
C ILE A 349 -7.72 -5.05 5.59
N PHE A 350 -7.88 -5.64 4.40
CA PHE A 350 -7.24 -6.91 4.03
C PHE A 350 -5.74 -6.81 3.85
N ASN A 351 -5.22 -5.63 3.55
CA ASN A 351 -3.80 -5.32 3.64
C ASN A 351 -3.26 -5.60 5.06
N TYR A 352 -3.89 -5.01 6.08
CA TYR A 352 -3.46 -5.21 7.47
C TYR A 352 -3.68 -6.64 7.96
N VAL A 353 -4.79 -7.28 7.57
CA VAL A 353 -5.05 -8.69 7.87
C VAL A 353 -3.95 -9.58 7.28
N GLY A 354 -3.60 -9.38 6.01
CA GLY A 354 -2.54 -10.14 5.36
C GLY A 354 -1.18 -9.94 6.02
N PHE A 355 -0.81 -8.70 6.33
CA PHE A 355 0.44 -8.38 7.00
C PHE A 355 0.53 -9.01 8.40
N LEU A 356 -0.57 -8.97 9.17
CA LEU A 356 -0.64 -9.50 10.52
C LEU A 356 -0.56 -11.03 10.55
N ILE A 357 -1.17 -11.71 9.58
CA ILE A 357 -1.18 -13.18 9.47
C ILE A 357 0.16 -13.71 8.93
N GLY A 358 0.78 -13.03 7.97
CA GLY A 358 1.88 -13.58 7.19
C GLY A 358 3.08 -14.01 8.03
N SER A 359 3.52 -13.17 8.96
CA SER A 359 4.70 -13.47 9.77
C SER A 359 4.47 -14.64 10.76
N PRO A 360 3.40 -14.67 11.57
CA PRO A 360 3.10 -15.82 12.43
C PRO A 360 2.85 -17.12 11.66
N LEU A 361 2.22 -17.04 10.48
CA LEU A 361 1.96 -18.21 9.64
C LEU A 361 3.26 -18.89 9.22
N VAL A 362 4.22 -18.12 8.70
CA VAL A 362 5.52 -18.65 8.26
C VAL A 362 6.34 -19.15 9.44
N GLY A 363 6.30 -18.46 10.59
CA GLY A 363 6.97 -18.89 11.81
C GLY A 363 6.46 -20.25 12.30
N ALA A 364 5.14 -20.36 12.50
CA ALA A 364 4.53 -21.59 12.99
C ALA A 364 4.77 -22.78 12.05
N LEU A 365 4.70 -22.57 10.75
CA LEU A 365 4.98 -23.62 9.74
C LEU A 365 6.47 -23.95 9.66
N GLY A 366 7.33 -22.96 9.84
CA GLY A 366 8.78 -23.15 9.88
C GLY A 366 9.21 -24.04 11.04
N ASP A 367 8.66 -23.77 12.22
CA ASP A 367 8.94 -24.54 13.43
C ASP A 367 8.31 -25.96 13.40
N ALA A 368 7.09 -26.07 12.86
CA ALA A 368 6.36 -27.35 12.81
C ALA A 368 6.85 -28.30 11.70
N TRP A 369 7.38 -27.76 10.62
CA TRP A 369 7.76 -28.56 9.44
C TRP A 369 9.18 -28.21 8.96
N SER A 370 9.35 -27.09 8.25
CA SER A 370 10.64 -26.51 7.87
C SER A 370 10.45 -25.12 7.30
N TYR A 371 11.44 -24.23 7.51
CA TYR A 371 11.38 -22.89 6.93
C TYR A 371 11.39 -22.90 5.39
N ARG A 372 12.03 -23.90 4.75
CA ARG A 372 11.98 -24.08 3.30
C ARG A 372 10.57 -24.41 2.82
N GLY A 373 9.89 -25.33 3.50
CA GLY A 373 8.52 -25.70 3.25
C GLY A 373 7.55 -24.55 3.53
N ALA A 374 7.78 -23.79 4.61
CA ALA A 374 6.96 -22.63 4.97
C ALA A 374 6.93 -21.55 3.87
N MET A 375 8.00 -21.40 3.07
CA MET A 375 8.03 -20.46 1.92
C MET A 375 7.10 -20.87 0.77
N LEU A 376 6.70 -22.15 0.70
CA LEU A 376 5.76 -22.62 -0.34
C LEU A 376 4.33 -22.16 -0.07
N VAL A 377 3.97 -21.84 1.18
CA VAL A 377 2.62 -21.41 1.52
C VAL A 377 2.30 -20.03 0.94
N PRO A 378 3.09 -18.96 1.17
CA PRO A 378 2.85 -17.70 0.48
C PRO A 378 2.98 -17.82 -1.05
N MET A 379 3.81 -18.72 -1.57
CA MET A 379 3.86 -19.02 -3.00
C MET A 379 2.50 -19.48 -3.53
N VAL A 380 1.88 -20.47 -2.88
CA VAL A 380 0.57 -21.00 -3.29
C VAL A 380 -0.51 -19.92 -3.17
N LEU A 381 -0.51 -19.16 -2.07
CA LEU A 381 -1.47 -18.06 -1.86
C LEU A 381 -1.34 -16.98 -2.93
N VAL A 382 -0.12 -16.59 -3.29
CA VAL A 382 0.10 -15.63 -4.38
C VAL A 382 -0.35 -16.21 -5.72
N LEU A 383 -0.10 -17.50 -6.01
CA LEU A 383 -0.57 -18.15 -7.24
C LEU A 383 -2.09 -18.16 -7.39
N VAL A 384 -2.86 -18.18 -6.28
CA VAL A 384 -4.32 -18.05 -6.33
C VAL A 384 -4.76 -16.75 -7.00
N THR A 385 -3.92 -15.71 -7.00
CA THR A 385 -4.17 -14.46 -7.76
C THR A 385 -4.40 -14.71 -9.25
N LEU A 386 -3.80 -15.77 -9.84
CA LEU A 386 -4.01 -16.11 -11.26
C LEU A 386 -5.47 -16.47 -11.55
N ALA A 387 -6.15 -17.15 -10.63
CA ALA A 387 -7.57 -17.48 -10.77
C ALA A 387 -8.45 -16.21 -10.83
N TYR A 388 -8.03 -15.17 -10.13
CA TYR A 388 -8.75 -13.89 -10.07
C TYR A 388 -8.20 -12.83 -11.03
N ALA A 389 -7.20 -13.16 -11.84
CA ALA A 389 -6.51 -12.18 -12.69
C ALA A 389 -7.44 -11.45 -13.68
N ARG A 390 -8.53 -12.10 -14.13
CA ARG A 390 -9.53 -11.46 -15.00
C ARG A 390 -10.26 -10.28 -14.34
N SER A 391 -10.35 -10.26 -13.01
CA SER A 391 -10.96 -9.15 -12.26
C SER A 391 -10.18 -7.82 -12.38
N PHE A 392 -8.93 -7.87 -12.86
CA PHE A 392 -8.10 -6.69 -13.12
C PHE A 392 -8.35 -6.09 -14.52
N GLY A 393 -9.06 -6.79 -15.41
CA GLY A 393 -9.42 -6.28 -16.73
C GLY A 393 -10.44 -5.15 -16.64
N ALA A 394 -10.47 -4.24 -17.64
CA ALA A 394 -11.64 -3.45 -17.90
C ALA A 394 -12.75 -4.40 -18.38
N PRO A 395 -14.03 -4.16 -18.06
CA PRO A 395 -15.11 -4.84 -18.75
C PRO A 395 -14.87 -4.69 -20.25
N GLU A 396 -14.92 -5.79 -20.98
CA GLU A 396 -15.00 -5.71 -22.44
C GLU A 396 -16.19 -4.79 -22.73
N ALA A 397 -15.94 -3.63 -23.34
CA ALA A 397 -17.01 -2.88 -23.96
C ALA A 397 -17.68 -3.87 -24.91
N ARG A 398 -18.89 -4.30 -24.60
CA ARG A 398 -19.71 -5.03 -25.57
C ARG A 398 -19.92 -4.08 -26.75
N TYR A 399 -19.03 -4.20 -27.71
CA TYR A 399 -19.24 -3.70 -29.05
C TYR A 399 -20.33 -4.59 -29.68
N GLY A 400 -21.55 -4.26 -29.37
CA GLY A 400 -22.71 -4.94 -29.90
C GLY A 400 -23.94 -4.23 -29.38
N ASP A 401 -24.65 -3.65 -30.30
CA ASP A 401 -26.00 -3.08 -30.25
C ASP A 401 -26.10 -1.59 -29.85
N GLY A 402 -26.27 -0.75 -30.89
CA GLY A 402 -26.97 0.51 -30.78
C GLY A 402 -26.19 1.80 -30.99
N TYR A 403 -25.15 1.84 -31.81
CA TYR A 403 -24.77 3.10 -32.42
C TYR A 403 -25.37 3.18 -33.85
N GLU A 404 -26.66 3.56 -33.94
CA GLU A 404 -27.20 4.11 -35.19
C GLU A 404 -26.35 5.35 -35.52
N ARG A 405 -25.65 5.28 -36.66
CA ARG A 405 -25.03 6.47 -37.25
C ARG A 405 -26.17 7.47 -37.52
N PRO A 406 -26.01 8.75 -37.13
CA PRO A 406 -26.92 9.77 -37.60
C PRO A 406 -26.93 9.72 -39.14
N ARG A 407 -28.08 9.45 -39.73
CA ARG A 407 -28.28 9.63 -41.17
C ARG A 407 -27.96 11.09 -41.48
N THR A 408 -26.94 11.31 -42.28
CA THR A 408 -26.75 12.60 -42.93
C THR A 408 -28.00 12.92 -43.68
N ALA A 409 -28.72 13.97 -43.26
CA ALA A 409 -29.80 14.52 -44.03
C ALA A 409 -29.20 15.01 -45.35
N ASP A 410 -29.68 14.44 -46.44
CA ASP A 410 -29.49 14.99 -47.78
C ASP A 410 -30.03 16.43 -47.79
N VAL A 411 -29.13 17.38 -48.01
CA VAL A 411 -29.50 18.75 -48.37
C VAL A 411 -29.50 18.77 -49.89
N GLY A 412 -30.71 18.69 -50.46
CA GLY A 412 -30.96 19.05 -51.85
C GLY A 412 -30.94 20.57 -52.08
#